data_40aeb70973381683e893be75e8bf1560
#
_entry.id   40aeb70973381683e893be75e8bf1560
#
_cell.length_a   1.000
_cell.length_b   1.000
_cell.length_c   1.000
_cell.angle_alpha   90.00
_cell.angle_beta   90.00
_cell.angle_gamma   90.00
#
_symmetry.space_group_name_H-M   'P 1'
#
loop_
_entity.id
_entity.type
_entity.pdbx_description
1 polymer ?
#
loop_
_entity_poly.entity_id
_entity_poly.type
_entity_poly.pdbx_seq_one_letter_code
_entity_poly.pdbx_strand_id
1 'polypeptide(L)'
;PEGETELVFSYLGYESRHSRFELTKDTLLNVRLDSNNQLAEVVVLSDKREAGIESTAMGAHEIPMTQIRHTPSILGEADLLKTIQLMPGVQAGMEGFAGMYVRGGGPDQNLVMLDGIPVYNADHLLGVFSIFTPEAVKNTTLFKSSFPARYGGRLSSIVDVRTNDGDMHKYHGAFSIGLLTDKLHIEGPIWKERTSFSFSARAIPTLFFKNLIVDKDDTYSDKYNYYFYDV
;
A
#
# COMPACT_ATOMS: atom_id res chain seq x y z
N PRO A 1 -24.23 15.77 42.99
CA PRO A 1 -23.46 17.01 42.87
C PRO A 1 -24.40 18.11 42.43
N GLU A 2 -24.47 19.16 43.21
CA GLU A 2 -25.18 20.38 42.87
C GLU A 2 -24.27 21.24 42.02
N GLY A 3 -24.77 21.83 40.91
CA GLY A 3 -24.01 22.71 40.06
C GLY A 3 -24.35 22.60 38.57
N GLU A 4 -23.60 23.33 37.76
CA GLU A 4 -23.73 23.29 36.30
C GLU A 4 -23.32 21.91 35.78
N THR A 5 -24.27 21.24 35.13
CA THR A 5 -24.13 19.87 34.65
C THR A 5 -24.39 19.82 33.17
N GLU A 6 -23.47 19.22 32.40
CA GLU A 6 -23.66 18.92 30.99
C GLU A 6 -23.86 17.42 30.80
N LEU A 7 -24.99 17.07 30.18
CA LEU A 7 -25.31 15.70 29.81
C LEU A 7 -25.29 15.55 28.29
N VAL A 8 -24.65 14.51 27.83
CA VAL A 8 -24.62 14.12 26.41
C VAL A 8 -25.40 12.83 26.24
N PHE A 9 -26.46 12.91 25.46
CA PHE A 9 -27.30 11.75 25.14
C PHE A 9 -26.92 11.27 23.73
N SER A 10 -26.43 10.06 23.62
CA SER A 10 -26.07 9.46 22.34
C SER A 10 -26.62 8.03 22.24
N TYR A 11 -27.14 7.69 21.08
CA TYR A 11 -27.56 6.35 20.76
C TYR A 11 -27.25 6.05 19.29
N LEU A 12 -26.94 4.80 18.99
CA LEU A 12 -26.58 4.39 17.64
C LEU A 12 -27.73 4.64 16.66
N GLY A 13 -27.49 5.41 15.58
CA GLY A 13 -28.51 5.79 14.61
C GLY A 13 -29.31 7.04 14.97
N TYR A 14 -28.92 7.77 16.02
CA TYR A 14 -29.55 9.02 16.44
C TYR A 14 -28.53 10.13 16.57
N GLU A 15 -28.97 11.37 16.39
CA GLU A 15 -28.14 12.54 16.59
C GLU A 15 -27.87 12.78 18.07
N SER A 16 -26.60 13.03 18.43
CA SER A 16 -26.23 13.28 19.83
C SER A 16 -26.75 14.63 20.28
N ARG A 17 -27.47 14.64 21.42
CA ARG A 17 -28.03 15.85 22.00
C ARG A 17 -27.29 16.24 23.26
N HIS A 18 -26.85 17.49 23.32
CA HIS A 18 -26.22 18.10 24.49
C HIS A 18 -27.23 18.90 25.26
N SER A 19 -27.28 18.71 26.58
CA SER A 19 -28.15 19.47 27.47
C SER A 19 -27.35 19.99 28.65
N ARG A 20 -27.33 21.32 28.82
CA ARG A 20 -26.69 22.01 29.96
C ARG A 20 -27.76 22.62 30.85
N PHE A 21 -27.69 22.35 32.13
CA PHE A 21 -28.58 22.89 33.12
C PHE A 21 -27.94 22.90 34.51
N GLU A 22 -28.44 23.72 35.38
CA GLU A 22 -28.02 23.79 36.78
C GLU A 22 -28.81 22.77 37.60
N LEU A 23 -28.10 21.77 38.13
CA LEU A 23 -28.74 20.74 38.96
C LEU A 23 -28.83 21.21 40.41
N THR A 24 -30.01 21.63 40.85
CA THR A 24 -30.29 22.10 42.21
C THR A 24 -31.20 21.15 43.01
N LYS A 25 -31.84 20.22 42.35
CA LYS A 25 -32.76 19.22 42.91
C LYS A 25 -32.89 18.02 42.00
N ASP A 26 -33.47 16.95 42.52
CA ASP A 26 -33.83 15.79 41.72
C ASP A 26 -34.67 16.21 40.52
N THR A 27 -34.17 15.88 39.34
CA THR A 27 -34.73 16.34 38.06
C THR A 27 -34.97 15.15 37.15
N LEU A 28 -36.16 15.05 36.59
CA LEU A 28 -36.51 14.07 35.56
C LEU A 28 -36.38 14.74 34.20
N LEU A 29 -35.49 14.23 33.39
CA LEU A 29 -35.24 14.71 32.01
C LEU A 29 -35.80 13.70 31.00
N ASN A 30 -36.79 14.13 30.24
CA ASN A 30 -37.28 13.37 29.10
C ASN A 30 -36.58 13.89 27.84
N VAL A 31 -35.68 13.08 27.29
CA VAL A 31 -34.90 13.45 26.11
C VAL A 31 -35.38 12.68 24.90
N ARG A 32 -35.76 13.40 23.87
CA ARG A 32 -36.08 12.84 22.56
C ARG A 32 -34.87 12.98 21.66
N LEU A 33 -34.39 11.89 21.11
CA LEU A 33 -33.32 11.88 20.11
C LEU A 33 -33.96 11.80 18.73
N ASP A 34 -33.49 12.64 17.84
CA ASP A 34 -33.91 12.62 16.44
C ASP A 34 -33.11 11.54 15.69
N SER A 35 -33.84 10.73 14.93
CA SER A 35 -33.24 9.65 14.16
C SER A 35 -32.33 10.23 13.10
N ASN A 36 -31.02 9.94 13.20
CA ASN A 36 -30.04 10.27 12.17
C ASN A 36 -30.06 9.16 11.11
N ASN A 37 -31.14 9.12 10.33
CA ASN A 37 -31.22 8.25 9.15
C ASN A 37 -30.42 8.79 7.95
N GLN A 38 -29.82 9.94 8.06
CA GLN A 38 -28.72 10.30 7.21
C GLN A 38 -27.51 9.50 7.72
N LEU A 39 -27.28 8.33 7.14
CA LEU A 39 -25.92 7.92 6.88
C LEU A 39 -25.29 9.21 6.36
N ALA A 40 -24.43 9.84 7.17
CA ALA A 40 -23.56 10.86 6.64
C ALA A 40 -23.04 10.25 5.36
N GLU A 41 -23.51 10.76 4.24
CA GLU A 41 -22.96 10.43 2.95
C GLU A 41 -21.49 10.61 3.21
N VAL A 42 -20.75 9.51 3.33
CA VAL A 42 -19.32 9.54 3.23
C VAL A 42 -19.16 9.97 1.80
N VAL A 43 -19.20 11.29 1.60
CA VAL A 43 -18.66 11.90 0.41
C VAL A 43 -17.18 11.53 0.51
N VAL A 44 -16.90 10.33 0.04
CA VAL A 44 -15.59 10.01 -0.48
C VAL A 44 -15.49 10.99 -1.63
N LEU A 45 -15.08 12.19 -1.31
CA LEU A 45 -14.55 13.13 -2.27
C LEU A 45 -13.42 12.34 -2.92
N SER A 46 -13.81 11.64 -3.97
CA SER A 46 -12.89 11.06 -4.89
C SER A 46 -12.25 12.25 -5.60
N ASP A 47 -11.32 12.93 -4.93
CA ASP A 47 -10.36 13.83 -5.58
C ASP A 47 -9.74 13.15 -6.82
N LYS A 48 -9.80 11.83 -6.84
CA LYS A 48 -9.37 10.99 -7.96
C LYS A 48 -10.28 11.04 -9.19
N ARG A 49 -11.58 11.33 -9.05
CA ARG A 49 -12.45 11.49 -10.24
C ARG A 49 -12.25 12.83 -10.89
N GLU A 50 -12.08 13.89 -10.10
CA GLU A 50 -11.81 15.23 -10.63
C GLU A 50 -10.41 15.30 -11.22
N ALA A 51 -9.40 14.77 -10.52
CA ALA A 51 -8.04 14.64 -11.07
C ALA A 51 -7.99 13.77 -12.34
N GLY A 52 -8.83 12.73 -12.44
CA GLY A 52 -8.93 11.89 -13.64
C GLY A 52 -9.59 12.56 -14.82
N ILE A 53 -10.53 13.47 -14.58
CA ILE A 53 -11.25 14.21 -15.65
C ILE A 53 -10.43 15.43 -16.09
N GLU A 54 -9.75 16.10 -15.17
CA GLU A 54 -8.91 17.27 -15.46
C GLU A 54 -7.48 16.88 -15.89
N SER A 55 -7.07 15.62 -15.61
CA SER A 55 -5.76 15.13 -16.02
C SER A 55 -5.65 15.00 -17.52
N THR A 56 -4.71 15.74 -18.12
CA THR A 56 -4.33 15.60 -19.53
C THR A 56 -3.60 14.29 -19.83
N ALA A 57 -3.25 13.51 -18.83
CA ALA A 57 -2.56 12.22 -18.95
C ALA A 57 -3.58 11.08 -19.21
N MET A 58 -4.03 10.96 -20.46
CA MET A 58 -4.85 9.82 -20.85
C MET A 58 -4.08 8.50 -20.66
N GLY A 59 -4.73 7.50 -20.04
CA GLY A 59 -4.15 6.17 -19.85
C GLY A 59 -3.26 6.00 -18.60
N ALA A 60 -3.11 7.02 -17.76
CA ALA A 60 -2.50 6.90 -16.45
C ALA A 60 -3.49 6.29 -15.44
N HIS A 61 -3.04 5.28 -14.71
CA HIS A 61 -3.79 4.66 -13.62
C HIS A 61 -2.93 4.70 -12.35
N GLU A 62 -3.37 5.47 -11.39
CA GLU A 62 -2.74 5.51 -10.08
C GLU A 62 -3.22 4.33 -9.23
N ILE A 63 -2.28 3.61 -8.65
CA ILE A 63 -2.53 2.44 -7.80
C ILE A 63 -2.19 2.83 -6.36
N PRO A 64 -3.21 3.05 -5.52
CA PRO A 64 -2.96 3.40 -4.13
C PRO A 64 -2.40 2.21 -3.34
N MET A 65 -1.55 2.50 -2.37
CA MET A 65 -0.95 1.48 -1.50
C MET A 65 -1.98 0.62 -0.77
N THR A 66 -3.14 1.20 -0.43
CA THR A 66 -4.26 0.46 0.17
C THR A 66 -4.72 -0.69 -0.72
N GLN A 67 -4.80 -0.48 -2.03
CA GLN A 67 -5.17 -1.51 -2.98
C GLN A 67 -4.12 -2.63 -3.03
N ILE A 68 -2.82 -2.28 -3.03
CA ILE A 68 -1.74 -3.26 -3.05
C ILE A 68 -1.77 -4.13 -1.80
N ARG A 69 -1.95 -3.53 -0.63
CA ARG A 69 -2.02 -4.26 0.65
C ARG A 69 -3.23 -5.19 0.78
N HIS A 70 -4.34 -4.87 0.13
CA HIS A 70 -5.56 -5.69 0.17
C HIS A 70 -5.67 -6.67 -1.00
N THR A 71 -4.73 -6.65 -1.93
CA THR A 71 -4.73 -7.60 -3.03
C THR A 71 -4.35 -8.99 -2.51
N PRO A 72 -5.13 -10.02 -2.83
CA PRO A 72 -4.77 -11.40 -2.51
C PRO A 72 -3.40 -11.73 -3.10
N SER A 73 -2.52 -12.21 -2.27
CA SER A 73 -1.15 -12.50 -2.65
C SER A 73 -0.80 -13.97 -2.45
N ILE A 74 0.08 -14.47 -3.29
CA ILE A 74 0.61 -15.81 -3.13
C ILE A 74 1.44 -15.84 -1.85
N LEU A 75 1.18 -16.79 -0.95
CA LEU A 75 1.91 -17.01 0.29
C LEU A 75 1.85 -15.83 1.29
N GLY A 76 0.83 -14.96 1.16
CA GLY A 76 0.56 -13.91 2.14
C GLY A 76 1.40 -12.64 1.99
N GLU A 77 2.19 -12.52 0.92
CA GLU A 77 2.99 -11.32 0.67
C GLU A 77 2.35 -10.44 -0.40
N ALA A 78 1.96 -9.22 -0.02
CA ALA A 78 1.46 -8.22 -0.95
C ALA A 78 2.57 -7.81 -1.92
N ASP A 79 2.29 -7.82 -3.22
CA ASP A 79 3.25 -7.52 -4.26
C ASP A 79 2.69 -6.52 -5.28
N LEU A 80 3.49 -5.50 -5.58
CA LEU A 80 3.12 -4.43 -6.49
C LEU A 80 2.87 -4.94 -7.92
N LEU A 81 3.80 -5.72 -8.47
CA LEU A 81 3.69 -6.18 -9.85
C LEU A 81 2.54 -7.19 -10.01
N LYS A 82 2.30 -8.02 -9.00
CA LYS A 82 1.14 -8.92 -8.96
C LYS A 82 -0.18 -8.14 -8.92
N THR A 83 -0.24 -7.05 -8.17
CA THR A 83 -1.41 -6.17 -8.17
C THR A 83 -1.66 -5.54 -9.54
N ILE A 84 -0.61 -5.12 -10.23
CA ILE A 84 -0.69 -4.59 -11.59
C ILE A 84 -1.21 -5.64 -12.57
N GLN A 85 -0.81 -6.91 -12.44
CA GLN A 85 -1.28 -8.00 -13.28
C GLN A 85 -2.79 -8.25 -13.18
N LEU A 86 -3.45 -7.84 -12.11
CA LEU A 86 -4.90 -7.92 -11.95
C LEU A 86 -5.67 -6.78 -12.61
N MET A 87 -4.96 -5.78 -13.14
CA MET A 87 -5.61 -4.62 -13.75
C MET A 87 -6.13 -4.94 -15.17
N PRO A 88 -7.25 -4.34 -15.58
CA PRO A 88 -7.79 -4.51 -16.94
C PRO A 88 -6.74 -4.15 -18.01
N GLY A 89 -6.55 -5.04 -18.99
CA GLY A 89 -5.60 -4.85 -20.09
C GLY A 89 -4.15 -5.18 -19.74
N VAL A 90 -3.93 -5.79 -18.57
CA VAL A 90 -2.65 -6.39 -18.18
C VAL A 90 -2.88 -7.90 -18.03
N GLN A 91 -1.98 -8.68 -18.57
CA GLN A 91 -2.00 -10.14 -18.44
C GLN A 91 -0.72 -10.59 -17.76
N ALA A 92 -0.84 -11.50 -16.81
CA ALA A 92 0.31 -12.22 -16.29
C ALA A 92 0.89 -13.09 -17.42
N GLY A 93 2.19 -13.24 -17.44
CA GLY A 93 2.84 -14.19 -18.33
C GLY A 93 2.56 -15.62 -17.86
N MET A 94 3.55 -16.23 -17.25
CA MET A 94 3.39 -17.54 -16.59
C MET A 94 2.90 -17.30 -15.17
N GLU A 95 1.98 -18.14 -14.67
CA GLU A 95 1.51 -18.05 -13.29
C GLU A 95 2.68 -18.08 -12.31
N GLY A 96 2.68 -17.14 -11.37
CA GLY A 96 3.73 -17.02 -10.36
C GLY A 96 4.91 -16.12 -10.77
N PHE A 97 5.01 -15.64 -12.00
CA PHE A 97 6.12 -14.80 -12.46
C PHE A 97 5.72 -13.33 -12.57
N ALA A 98 6.70 -12.42 -12.41
CA ALA A 98 6.47 -10.97 -12.48
C ALA A 98 6.29 -10.43 -13.90
N GLY A 99 6.59 -11.21 -14.93
CA GLY A 99 6.39 -10.82 -16.32
C GLY A 99 4.96 -10.40 -16.61
N MET A 100 4.77 -9.23 -17.22
CA MET A 100 3.47 -8.71 -17.57
C MET A 100 3.38 -8.36 -19.05
N TYR A 101 2.24 -8.66 -19.64
CA TYR A 101 1.87 -8.31 -21.00
C TYR A 101 0.81 -7.22 -20.94
N VAL A 102 1.14 -6.04 -21.42
CA VAL A 102 0.23 -4.89 -21.36
C VAL A 102 -0.25 -4.58 -22.76
N ARG A 103 -1.57 -4.71 -22.98
CA ARG A 103 -2.21 -4.45 -24.29
C ARG A 103 -1.53 -5.17 -25.47
N GLY A 104 -1.07 -6.40 -25.22
CA GLY A 104 -0.41 -7.24 -26.23
C GLY A 104 1.11 -7.03 -26.36
N GLY A 105 1.68 -6.04 -25.66
CA GLY A 105 3.13 -5.88 -25.61
C GLY A 105 3.79 -6.80 -24.59
N GLY A 106 4.99 -7.33 -24.93
CA GLY A 106 5.73 -8.27 -24.09
C GLY A 106 6.40 -7.64 -22.87
N PRO A 107 6.91 -8.46 -21.95
CA PRO A 107 7.57 -7.99 -20.72
C PRO A 107 8.76 -7.06 -20.99
N ASP A 108 9.50 -7.29 -22.06
CA ASP A 108 10.64 -6.50 -22.53
C ASP A 108 10.24 -5.10 -23.03
N GLN A 109 8.95 -4.90 -23.34
CA GLN A 109 8.40 -3.64 -23.84
C GLN A 109 7.83 -2.75 -22.72
N ASN A 110 7.88 -3.18 -21.48
CA ASN A 110 7.46 -2.41 -20.33
C ASN A 110 8.66 -1.70 -19.69
N LEU A 111 8.48 -0.48 -19.24
CA LEU A 111 9.46 0.27 -18.46
C LEU A 111 9.02 0.30 -17.00
N VAL A 112 9.85 -0.25 -16.14
CA VAL A 112 9.69 -0.11 -14.69
C VAL A 112 10.67 0.92 -14.19
N MET A 113 10.20 1.88 -13.41
CA MET A 113 11.01 2.97 -12.86
C MET A 113 10.81 3.07 -11.37
N LEU A 114 11.89 3.36 -10.65
CA LEU A 114 11.89 3.71 -9.24
C LEU A 114 12.45 5.12 -9.10
N ASP A 115 11.64 6.04 -8.61
CA ASP A 115 11.97 7.48 -8.47
C ASP A 115 12.56 8.12 -9.73
N GLY A 116 12.03 7.70 -10.90
CA GLY A 116 12.50 8.20 -12.20
C GLY A 116 13.72 7.49 -12.77
N ILE A 117 14.26 6.48 -12.09
CA ILE A 117 15.39 5.68 -12.55
C ILE A 117 14.88 4.35 -13.13
N PRO A 118 15.28 3.97 -14.36
CA PRO A 118 14.90 2.69 -14.94
C PRO A 118 15.44 1.51 -14.13
N VAL A 119 14.58 0.54 -13.85
CA VAL A 119 14.91 -0.72 -13.20
C VAL A 119 14.80 -1.84 -14.23
N TYR A 120 15.91 -2.50 -14.52
CA TYR A 120 15.97 -3.55 -15.56
C TYR A 120 15.51 -4.90 -15.05
N ASN A 121 15.80 -5.20 -13.79
CA ASN A 121 15.37 -6.42 -13.13
C ASN A 121 14.53 -6.07 -11.91
N ALA A 122 13.22 -6.13 -12.07
CA ALA A 122 12.26 -5.67 -11.06
C ALA A 122 11.74 -6.82 -10.20
N ASP A 123 12.38 -7.98 -10.21
CA ASP A 123 11.91 -9.16 -9.51
C ASP A 123 13.03 -10.03 -8.93
N HIS A 124 12.62 -10.87 -7.97
CA HIS A 124 13.42 -11.91 -7.34
C HIS A 124 12.81 -13.28 -7.62
N LEU A 125 13.58 -14.35 -7.46
CA LEU A 125 13.13 -15.74 -7.61
C LEU A 125 12.39 -15.98 -8.93
N LEU A 126 13.02 -15.60 -10.06
CA LEU A 126 12.43 -15.77 -11.40
C LEU A 126 11.05 -15.10 -11.54
N GLY A 127 10.78 -14.04 -10.78
CA GLY A 127 9.54 -13.29 -10.86
C GLY A 127 8.47 -13.65 -9.84
N VAL A 128 8.79 -14.45 -8.83
CA VAL A 128 7.86 -14.75 -7.74
C VAL A 128 7.60 -13.53 -6.88
N PHE A 129 8.60 -12.69 -6.63
CA PHE A 129 8.48 -11.44 -5.87
C PHE A 129 9.00 -10.26 -6.67
N SER A 130 8.35 -9.11 -6.55
CA SER A 130 8.94 -7.86 -6.99
C SER A 130 9.98 -7.34 -5.99
N ILE A 131 10.89 -6.50 -6.46
CA ILE A 131 11.84 -5.77 -5.60
C ILE A 131 11.14 -4.72 -4.74
N PHE A 132 9.89 -4.38 -5.04
CA PHE A 132 9.17 -3.30 -4.38
C PHE A 132 8.53 -3.79 -3.08
N THR A 133 9.05 -3.30 -1.97
CA THR A 133 8.43 -3.51 -0.65
C THR A 133 7.25 -2.54 -0.50
N PRO A 134 6.02 -3.02 -0.26
CA PRO A 134 4.84 -2.17 -0.18
C PRO A 134 4.97 -1.04 0.86
N GLU A 135 5.69 -1.26 1.93
CA GLU A 135 5.91 -0.27 2.98
C GLU A 135 6.81 0.89 2.52
N ALA A 136 7.72 0.62 1.58
CA ALA A 136 8.64 1.61 1.02
C ALA A 136 8.01 2.46 -0.08
N VAL A 137 6.88 2.03 -0.65
CA VAL A 137 6.25 2.69 -1.80
C VAL A 137 5.18 3.68 -1.34
N LYS A 138 5.26 4.91 -1.84
CA LYS A 138 4.27 5.97 -1.62
C LYS A 138 3.08 5.86 -2.58
N ASN A 139 3.39 5.82 -3.87
CA ASN A 139 2.41 5.63 -4.92
C ASN A 139 3.02 4.96 -6.14
N THR A 140 2.16 4.42 -6.98
CA THR A 140 2.57 3.83 -8.26
C THR A 140 1.61 4.29 -9.34
N THR A 141 2.16 4.70 -10.47
CA THR A 141 1.38 5.07 -11.66
C THR A 141 1.70 4.12 -12.79
N LEU A 142 0.66 3.47 -13.32
CA LEU A 142 0.75 2.65 -14.52
C LEU A 142 0.23 3.43 -15.72
N PHE A 143 1.07 3.64 -16.71
CA PHE A 143 0.70 4.15 -18.03
C PHE A 143 0.59 2.99 -19.00
N LYS A 144 -0.63 2.73 -19.48
CA LYS A 144 -0.90 1.63 -20.46
C LYS A 144 -0.87 2.10 -21.90
N SER A 145 -0.85 3.39 -22.13
CA SER A 145 -0.76 4.06 -23.44
C SER A 145 -0.62 5.57 -23.22
N SER A 146 -0.22 6.29 -24.24
CA SER A 146 -0.16 7.77 -24.21
C SER A 146 0.65 8.30 -23.03
N PHE A 147 1.82 7.73 -22.81
CA PHE A 147 2.70 8.22 -21.76
C PHE A 147 3.32 9.57 -22.12
N PRO A 148 3.56 10.44 -21.13
CA PRO A 148 4.23 11.73 -21.34
C PRO A 148 5.60 11.60 -22.03
N ALA A 149 5.98 12.62 -22.80
CA ALA A 149 7.22 12.64 -23.58
C ALA A 149 8.51 12.47 -22.75
N ARG A 150 8.44 12.67 -21.43
CA ARG A 150 9.55 12.41 -20.50
C ARG A 150 9.92 10.93 -20.38
N TYR A 151 9.01 10.05 -20.74
CA TYR A 151 9.23 8.61 -20.74
C TYR A 151 9.55 8.14 -22.14
N GLY A 152 10.57 7.33 -22.29
CA GLY A 152 10.99 6.79 -23.58
C GLY A 152 11.62 5.41 -23.47
N GLY A 153 11.96 4.84 -24.62
CA GLY A 153 12.72 3.60 -24.71
C GLY A 153 11.92 2.31 -24.52
N ARG A 154 10.59 2.40 -24.34
CA ARG A 154 9.68 1.23 -24.27
C ARG A 154 8.38 1.51 -25.02
N LEU A 155 7.70 0.43 -25.47
CA LEU A 155 6.62 0.53 -26.42
C LEU A 155 5.24 0.24 -25.81
N SER A 156 5.18 -0.53 -24.72
CA SER A 156 3.91 -1.06 -24.22
C SER A 156 3.40 -0.28 -22.99
N SER A 157 4.16 -0.25 -21.93
CA SER A 157 3.70 0.41 -20.70
C SER A 157 4.86 1.00 -19.88
N ILE A 158 4.49 1.85 -18.93
CA ILE A 158 5.41 2.41 -17.96
C ILE A 158 4.80 2.25 -16.57
N VAL A 159 5.57 1.68 -15.67
CA VAL A 159 5.29 1.59 -14.24
C VAL A 159 6.22 2.56 -13.53
N ASP A 160 5.70 3.68 -13.06
CA ASP A 160 6.45 4.69 -12.31
C ASP A 160 6.16 4.50 -10.82
N VAL A 161 7.12 3.99 -10.08
CA VAL A 161 7.06 3.74 -8.64
C VAL A 161 7.77 4.87 -7.91
N ARG A 162 7.10 5.42 -6.90
CA ARG A 162 7.66 6.46 -6.04
C ARG A 162 7.83 5.93 -4.63
N THR A 163 9.00 6.16 -4.07
CA THR A 163 9.29 5.79 -2.67
C THR A 163 8.64 6.76 -1.68
N ASN A 164 8.50 6.29 -0.45
CA ASN A 164 7.96 7.08 0.64
C ASN A 164 8.98 8.09 1.14
N ASP A 165 8.56 9.35 1.30
CA ASP A 165 9.42 10.45 1.78
C ASP A 165 9.62 10.41 3.32
N GLY A 166 8.84 9.57 4.02
CA GLY A 166 8.78 9.55 5.49
C GLY A 166 7.92 10.65 6.11
N ASP A 167 7.53 10.46 7.36
CA ASP A 167 6.69 11.41 8.10
C ASP A 167 7.57 12.49 8.77
N MET A 168 7.26 13.77 8.55
CA MET A 168 7.96 14.89 9.14
C MET A 168 7.54 15.20 10.59
N HIS A 169 6.47 14.60 11.08
CA HIS A 169 5.85 14.93 12.37
C HIS A 169 6.00 13.85 13.42
N LYS A 170 5.85 12.58 13.01
CA LYS A 170 5.79 11.42 13.91
C LYS A 170 6.67 10.28 13.42
N TYR A 171 7.11 9.46 14.36
CA TYR A 171 7.76 8.19 14.04
C TYR A 171 6.72 7.11 13.81
N HIS A 172 6.88 6.39 12.73
CA HIS A 172 6.11 5.20 12.39
C HIS A 172 7.05 4.03 12.17
N GLY A 173 6.59 2.84 12.48
CA GLY A 173 7.33 1.63 12.21
C GLY A 173 6.39 0.46 12.02
N ALA A 174 6.79 -0.45 11.14
CA ALA A 174 6.12 -1.71 10.91
C ALA A 174 7.16 -2.83 10.87
N PHE A 175 6.85 -3.92 11.53
CA PHE A 175 7.64 -5.14 11.47
C PHE A 175 6.72 -6.31 11.13
N SER A 176 7.13 -7.13 10.19
CA SER A 176 6.37 -8.28 9.75
C SER A 176 7.29 -9.48 9.63
N ILE A 177 6.88 -10.58 10.25
CA ILE A 177 7.51 -11.88 10.08
C ILE A 177 6.59 -12.70 9.18
N GLY A 178 7.08 -13.05 8.01
CA GLY A 178 6.35 -13.84 7.03
C GLY A 178 6.91 -15.25 6.86
N LEU A 179 6.17 -16.09 6.20
CA LEU A 179 6.66 -17.43 5.84
C LEU A 179 7.82 -17.35 4.85
N LEU A 180 7.82 -16.36 3.97
CA LEU A 180 8.77 -16.21 2.89
C LEU A 180 9.73 -15.06 3.10
N THR A 181 9.29 -13.97 3.71
CA THR A 181 10.12 -12.79 3.91
C THR A 181 9.82 -12.12 5.24
N ASP A 182 10.86 -11.63 5.89
CA ASP A 182 10.78 -10.72 7.02
C ASP A 182 10.96 -9.29 6.53
N LYS A 183 10.17 -8.36 7.07
CA LYS A 183 10.17 -6.96 6.66
C LYS A 183 10.30 -6.05 7.87
N LEU A 184 11.06 -5.00 7.71
CA LEU A 184 11.18 -3.90 8.66
C LEU A 184 11.00 -2.59 7.90
N HIS A 185 10.13 -1.74 8.41
CA HIS A 185 9.98 -0.37 7.92
C HIS A 185 10.00 0.59 9.11
N ILE A 186 10.78 1.66 9.01
CA ILE A 186 10.85 2.73 10.00
C ILE A 186 10.92 4.06 9.28
N GLU A 187 10.08 4.99 9.69
CA GLU A 187 10.08 6.35 9.15
C GLU A 187 9.87 7.37 10.26
N GLY A 188 10.28 8.60 10.02
CA GLY A 188 10.05 9.67 10.99
C GLY A 188 10.88 10.92 10.72
N PRO A 189 10.70 11.95 11.58
CA PRO A 189 11.44 13.21 11.47
C PRO A 189 12.88 13.05 11.96
N ILE A 190 13.83 13.52 11.15
CA ILE A 190 15.20 13.84 11.61
C ILE A 190 15.16 15.22 12.26
N TRP A 191 14.58 16.18 11.56
CA TRP A 191 14.26 17.50 12.04
C TRP A 191 12.78 17.79 11.81
N LYS A 192 12.03 17.97 12.88
CA LYS A 192 10.60 18.24 12.78
C LYS A 192 10.31 19.34 11.76
N GLU A 193 9.33 19.10 10.90
CA GLU A 193 8.84 20.02 9.86
C GLU A 193 9.86 20.40 8.77
N ARG A 194 11.06 19.77 8.75
CA ARG A 194 12.08 20.08 7.74
C ARG A 194 12.65 18.87 7.03
N THR A 195 12.90 17.79 7.76
CA THR A 195 13.60 16.62 7.20
C THR A 195 13.03 15.37 7.83
N SER A 196 12.69 14.42 7.00
CA SER A 196 12.26 13.08 7.38
C SER A 196 13.22 12.03 6.83
N PHE A 197 13.10 10.83 7.32
CA PHE A 197 13.73 9.65 6.74
C PHE A 197 12.70 8.54 6.60
N SER A 198 12.93 7.67 5.64
CA SER A 198 12.22 6.42 5.45
C SER A 198 13.25 5.34 5.20
N PHE A 199 13.16 4.25 5.96
CA PHE A 199 14.03 3.10 5.84
C PHE A 199 13.17 1.84 5.79
N SER A 200 13.41 1.04 4.76
CA SER A 200 12.74 -0.25 4.60
C SER A 200 13.76 -1.32 4.32
N ALA A 201 13.60 -2.46 4.96
CA ALA A 201 14.42 -3.63 4.71
C ALA A 201 13.54 -4.86 4.59
N ARG A 202 13.86 -5.73 3.65
CA ARG A 202 13.23 -7.03 3.46
C ARG A 202 14.30 -8.08 3.21
N ALA A 203 14.14 -9.25 3.82
CA ALA A 203 15.04 -10.37 3.63
C ALA A 203 14.28 -11.71 3.70
N ILE A 204 14.84 -12.74 3.07
CA ILE A 204 14.36 -14.11 3.30
C ILE A 204 14.89 -14.60 4.64
N PRO A 205 14.06 -15.19 5.53
CA PRO A 205 14.50 -15.83 6.75
C PRO A 205 15.24 -17.15 6.44
N THR A 206 16.53 -17.04 6.17
CA THR A 206 17.40 -18.13 5.69
C THR A 206 17.37 -19.36 6.61
N LEU A 207 17.20 -19.14 7.91
CA LEU A 207 17.14 -20.22 8.90
C LEU A 207 15.88 -21.10 8.77
N PHE A 208 14.76 -20.51 8.37
CA PHE A 208 13.50 -21.23 8.24
C PHE A 208 13.50 -22.13 7.00
N PHE A 209 13.97 -21.60 5.87
CA PHE A 209 14.02 -22.35 4.59
C PHE A 209 15.05 -23.47 4.64
N LYS A 210 16.21 -23.25 5.25
CA LYS A 210 17.24 -24.28 5.39
C LYS A 210 16.72 -25.51 6.11
N ASN A 211 15.89 -25.34 7.14
CA ASN A 211 15.36 -26.45 7.93
C ASN A 211 14.11 -27.11 7.30
N LEU A 212 13.41 -26.42 6.37
CA LEU A 212 12.18 -26.94 5.79
C LEU A 212 12.41 -27.70 4.48
N ILE A 213 13.38 -27.29 3.67
CA ILE A 213 13.59 -27.78 2.30
C ILE A 213 14.77 -28.78 2.23
N VAL A 214 15.69 -28.71 3.17
CA VAL A 214 16.91 -29.50 3.11
C VAL A 214 16.79 -30.70 4.04
N ASP A 215 16.76 -31.87 3.45
CA ASP A 215 16.89 -33.15 4.16
C ASP A 215 18.30 -33.20 4.79
N LYS A 216 18.38 -33.54 6.08
CA LYS A 216 19.63 -33.48 6.87
C LYS A 216 20.72 -34.43 6.39
N ASP A 217 20.39 -35.38 5.50
CA ASP A 217 21.30 -36.41 5.04
C ASP A 217 21.95 -36.11 3.67
N ASP A 218 21.66 -34.96 3.06
CA ASP A 218 22.14 -34.69 1.71
C ASP A 218 23.44 -33.85 1.75
N THR A 219 24.55 -34.48 1.43
CA THR A 219 25.89 -33.87 1.30
C THR A 219 25.95 -32.72 0.26
N TYR A 220 24.91 -32.55 -0.53
CA TYR A 220 24.74 -31.50 -1.55
C TYR A 220 23.99 -30.26 -1.03
N SER A 221 23.43 -30.30 0.17
CA SER A 221 22.53 -29.27 0.69
C SER A 221 23.19 -27.89 0.93
N ASP A 222 24.47 -27.87 1.14
CA ASP A 222 25.22 -26.62 1.37
C ASP A 222 25.51 -25.81 0.09
N LYS A 223 25.19 -26.36 -1.10
CA LYS A 223 25.53 -25.73 -2.38
C LYS A 223 24.46 -24.82 -2.96
N TYR A 224 23.21 -24.91 -2.49
CA TYR A 224 22.09 -24.16 -3.08
C TYR A 224 21.37 -23.34 -2.01
N ASN A 225 22.01 -22.26 -1.54
CA ASN A 225 21.36 -21.27 -0.72
C ASN A 225 20.92 -20.09 -1.61
N TYR A 226 19.61 -19.92 -1.80
CA TYR A 226 19.07 -18.71 -2.38
C TYR A 226 18.72 -17.72 -1.26
N TYR A 227 19.25 -16.54 -1.35
CA TYR A 227 18.88 -15.44 -0.45
C TYR A 227 18.82 -14.15 -1.25
N PHE A 228 17.91 -13.29 -0.88
CA PHE A 228 17.89 -11.90 -1.34
C PHE A 228 17.58 -10.98 -0.16
N TYR A 229 17.95 -9.74 -0.31
CA TYR A 229 17.58 -8.67 0.59
C TYR A 229 17.39 -7.40 -0.21
N ASP A 230 16.40 -6.60 0.20
CA ASP A 230 16.12 -5.27 -0.34
C ASP A 230 16.25 -4.26 0.81
N VAL A 231 16.89 -3.13 0.55
CA VAL A 231 17.08 -2.05 1.53
C VAL A 231 16.80 -0.70 0.88
#